data_f76a8e36406f3221c856065d3ec56464
#
_entry.id   f76a8e36406f3221c856065d3ec56464
#
_cell.length_a   1.000
_cell.length_b   1.000
_cell.length_c   1.000
_cell.angle_alpha   90.00
_cell.angle_beta   90.00
_cell.angle_gamma   90.00
#
_symmetry.space_group_name_H-M   'P 1'
#
loop_
_entity.id
_entity.type
_entity.pdbx_description
1 polymer ?
#
loop_
_entity_poly.entity_id
_entity_poly.type
_entity_poly.pdbx_seq_one_letter_code
_entity_poly.pdbx_strand_id
1 'polypeptide(L)'
;MAILMNHLIVPAADRNEAAAFFADLLGLRAGPPSGPFAPVGVNDDLTLDFDDRHQPQPGHYAFLVDDDTFDAVMERLRRDPAIDYGSGPMNGWDRDINHLGGGRGVYVRDPNGHSYELFTAVPQ
;
A
#
# COMPACT_ATOMS: atom_id res chain seq x y z
N MET A 1 5.45 27.74 3.03
CA MET A 1 4.37 27.08 3.79
C MET A 1 4.23 25.64 3.32
N ALA A 2 4.18 24.71 4.26
CA ALA A 2 4.02 23.30 3.95
C ALA A 2 2.55 22.90 3.99
N ILE A 3 2.14 22.01 3.10
CA ILE A 3 0.84 21.34 3.13
C ILE A 3 1.13 19.86 3.23
N LEU A 4 0.63 19.22 4.28
CA LEU A 4 0.84 17.80 4.53
C LEU A 4 -0.49 17.08 4.52
N MET A 5 -0.55 15.92 3.86
CA MET A 5 -1.71 15.05 4.01
C MET A 5 -1.62 14.40 5.38
N ASN A 6 -2.62 14.62 6.23
CA ASN A 6 -2.62 14.11 7.60
C ASN A 6 -3.21 12.71 7.69
N HIS A 7 -4.38 12.51 7.09
CA HIS A 7 -5.01 11.19 7.08
C HIS A 7 -5.88 11.02 5.84
N LEU A 8 -6.11 9.76 5.50
CA LEU A 8 -6.89 9.37 4.34
C LEU A 8 -7.76 8.19 4.73
N ILE A 9 -9.05 8.26 4.41
CA ILE A 9 -9.97 7.14 4.64
C ILE A 9 -9.87 6.17 3.48
N VAL A 10 -9.57 4.91 3.79
CA VAL A 10 -9.44 3.85 2.78
C VAL A 10 -10.56 2.83 3.00
N PRO A 11 -11.50 2.72 2.05
CA PRO A 11 -12.61 1.77 2.19
C PRO A 11 -12.14 0.32 2.09
N ALA A 12 -12.73 -0.55 2.89
CA ALA A 12 -12.38 -1.96 2.96
C ALA A 12 -13.61 -2.80 3.29
N ALA A 13 -13.60 -4.08 2.91
CA ALA A 13 -14.65 -5.01 3.31
C ALA A 13 -14.53 -5.37 4.79
N ASP A 14 -13.30 -5.49 5.29
CA ASP A 14 -12.97 -5.73 6.69
C ASP A 14 -11.80 -4.80 7.06
N ARG A 15 -12.07 -3.82 7.92
CA ARG A 15 -11.07 -2.79 8.26
C ARG A 15 -9.83 -3.38 8.92
N ASN A 16 -9.98 -4.37 9.76
CA ASN A 16 -8.86 -4.96 10.49
C ASN A 16 -7.98 -5.80 9.57
N GLU A 17 -8.58 -6.56 8.67
CA GLU A 17 -7.86 -7.34 7.66
C GLU A 17 -7.10 -6.41 6.71
N ALA A 18 -7.76 -5.35 6.24
CA ALA A 18 -7.14 -4.38 5.33
C ALA A 18 -5.97 -3.64 5.99
N ALA A 19 -6.14 -3.21 7.25
CA ALA A 19 -5.07 -2.56 8.00
C ALA A 19 -3.89 -3.50 8.22
N ALA A 20 -4.15 -4.76 8.57
CA ALA A 20 -3.11 -5.76 8.77
C ALA A 20 -2.35 -6.04 7.47
N PHE A 21 -3.07 -6.18 6.35
CA PHE A 21 -2.42 -6.39 5.05
C PHE A 21 -1.45 -5.25 4.71
N PHE A 22 -1.92 -4.02 4.82
CA PHE A 22 -1.11 -2.85 4.49
C PHE A 22 0.09 -2.72 5.45
N ALA A 23 -0.15 -2.87 6.75
CA ALA A 23 0.91 -2.78 7.75
C ALA A 23 1.97 -3.87 7.54
N ASP A 24 1.55 -5.11 7.32
CA ASP A 24 2.47 -6.24 7.12
C ASP A 24 3.29 -6.05 5.84
N LEU A 25 2.66 -5.55 4.76
CA LEU A 25 3.35 -5.31 3.50
C LEU A 25 4.51 -4.32 3.67
N LEU A 26 4.30 -3.24 4.41
CA LEU A 26 5.27 -2.16 4.54
C LEU A 26 6.11 -2.22 5.82
N GLY A 27 5.92 -3.23 6.65
CA GLY A 27 6.64 -3.35 7.91
C GLY A 27 6.21 -2.32 8.95
N LEU A 28 4.95 -1.89 8.87
CA LEU A 28 4.34 -0.95 9.80
C LEU A 28 3.51 -1.69 10.84
N ARG A 29 2.92 -0.95 11.78
CA ARG A 29 2.02 -1.51 12.79
C ARG A 29 0.63 -0.90 12.64
N ALA A 30 -0.38 -1.77 12.63
CA ALA A 30 -1.75 -1.32 12.77
C ALA A 30 -1.94 -0.83 14.22
N GLY A 31 -2.53 0.35 14.37
CA GLY A 31 -2.88 0.89 15.67
C GLY A 31 -4.15 0.27 16.23
N PRO A 32 -4.51 0.58 17.48
CA PRO A 32 -5.79 0.16 18.03
C PRO A 32 -6.93 0.83 17.26
N PRO A 33 -8.09 0.16 17.12
CA PRO A 33 -9.23 0.77 16.47
C PRO A 33 -9.61 2.11 17.11
N SER A 34 -9.99 3.06 16.28
CA SER A 34 -10.42 4.39 16.71
C SER A 34 -11.75 4.72 16.05
N GLY A 35 -12.86 4.64 16.82
CA GLY A 35 -14.20 4.77 16.25
C GLY A 35 -14.43 3.74 15.14
N PRO A 36 -14.85 4.17 13.94
CA PRO A 36 -15.07 3.25 12.82
C PRO A 36 -13.78 2.83 12.10
N PHE A 37 -12.64 3.36 12.52
CA PHE A 37 -11.39 3.21 11.76
C PHE A 37 -10.45 2.19 12.35
N ALA A 38 -9.72 1.49 11.47
CA ALA A 38 -8.52 0.75 11.79
C ALA A 38 -7.32 1.54 11.25
N PRO A 39 -6.59 2.28 12.10
CA PRO A 39 -5.55 3.18 11.63
C PRO A 39 -4.22 2.48 11.43
N VAL A 40 -3.47 2.92 10.41
CA VAL A 40 -2.07 2.56 10.22
C VAL A 40 -1.28 3.84 10.00
N GLY A 41 -0.39 4.16 10.93
CA GLY A 41 0.53 5.29 10.77
C GLY A 41 1.59 4.94 9.72
N VAL A 42 1.62 5.70 8.63
CA VAL A 42 2.60 5.50 7.56
C VAL A 42 3.94 6.14 7.94
N ASN A 43 3.87 7.33 8.48
CA ASN A 43 5.00 8.10 8.99
C ASN A 43 4.49 9.09 10.04
N ASP A 44 5.32 10.06 10.44
CA ASP A 44 4.93 11.04 11.47
C ASP A 44 3.76 11.94 11.05
N ASP A 45 3.50 12.06 9.76
CA ASP A 45 2.53 13.01 9.22
C ASP A 45 1.25 12.37 8.68
N LEU A 46 1.31 11.10 8.25
CA LEU A 46 0.22 10.46 7.51
C LEU A 46 -0.27 9.18 8.19
N THR A 47 -1.58 9.10 8.37
CA THR A 47 -2.27 7.88 8.82
C THR A 47 -3.28 7.45 7.75
N LEU A 48 -3.31 6.16 7.42
CA LEU A 48 -4.41 5.58 6.65
C LEU A 48 -5.44 5.02 7.62
N ASP A 49 -6.68 5.48 7.48
CA ASP A 49 -7.80 5.04 8.31
C ASP A 49 -8.68 4.08 7.50
N PHE A 50 -8.53 2.78 7.74
CA PHE A 50 -9.34 1.77 7.05
C PHE A 50 -10.74 1.74 7.64
N ASP A 51 -11.74 1.77 6.76
CA ASP A 51 -13.15 1.95 7.12
C ASP A 51 -14.01 0.95 6.36
N ASP A 52 -14.74 0.11 7.08
CA ASP A 52 -15.58 -0.94 6.49
C ASP A 52 -17.08 -0.64 6.54
N ARG A 53 -17.45 0.63 6.79
CA ARG A 53 -18.87 1.02 6.83
C ARG A 53 -19.53 1.07 5.47
N HIS A 54 -18.73 1.10 4.38
CA HIS A 54 -19.22 1.26 3.02
C HIS A 54 -18.63 0.19 2.11
N GLN A 55 -19.32 -0.07 0.99
CA GLN A 55 -18.83 -0.96 -0.05
C GLN A 55 -17.48 -0.44 -0.56
N PRO A 56 -16.40 -1.23 -0.51
CA PRO A 56 -15.12 -0.77 -1.03
C PRO A 56 -15.16 -0.62 -2.55
N GLN A 57 -14.48 0.43 -3.04
CA GLN A 57 -14.24 0.61 -4.46
C GLN A 57 -12.74 0.65 -4.67
N PRO A 58 -12.22 0.00 -5.72
CA PRO A 58 -10.79 -0.02 -5.97
C PRO A 58 -10.20 1.39 -6.08
N GLY A 59 -9.15 1.64 -5.30
CA GLY A 59 -8.40 2.88 -5.32
C GLY A 59 -6.95 2.63 -5.67
N HIS A 60 -6.21 3.71 -5.95
CA HIS A 60 -4.79 3.66 -6.24
C HIS A 60 -4.03 4.56 -5.28
N TYR A 61 -3.06 4.00 -4.58
CA TYR A 61 -2.27 4.69 -3.57
C TYR A 61 -0.79 4.47 -3.86
N ALA A 62 -0.05 5.55 -4.06
CA ALA A 62 1.35 5.48 -4.49
C ALA A 62 2.26 6.09 -3.42
N PHE A 63 3.36 5.42 -3.14
CA PHE A 63 4.31 5.79 -2.09
C PHE A 63 5.73 5.78 -2.63
N LEU A 64 6.46 6.86 -2.35
CA LEU A 64 7.90 6.91 -2.54
C LEU A 64 8.55 6.27 -1.31
N VAL A 65 9.38 5.26 -1.53
CA VAL A 65 10.05 4.52 -0.45
C VAL A 65 11.55 4.48 -0.69
N ASP A 66 12.33 4.22 0.36
CA ASP A 66 13.75 4.00 0.19
C ASP A 66 14.03 2.56 -0.32
N ASP A 67 15.28 2.31 -0.71
CA ASP A 67 15.68 1.02 -1.25
C ASP A 67 15.50 -0.11 -0.24
N ASP A 68 15.81 0.12 1.02
CA ASP A 68 15.68 -0.90 2.06
C ASP A 68 14.21 -1.31 2.26
N THR A 69 13.30 -0.34 2.26
CA THR A 69 11.86 -0.60 2.34
C THR A 69 11.39 -1.39 1.11
N PHE A 70 11.83 -0.99 -0.07
CA PHE A 70 11.47 -1.69 -1.32
C PHE A 70 11.95 -3.13 -1.29
N ASP A 71 13.19 -3.38 -0.89
CA ASP A 71 13.75 -4.73 -0.79
C ASP A 71 12.96 -5.59 0.19
N ALA A 72 12.59 -5.04 1.35
CA ALA A 72 11.80 -5.76 2.33
C ALA A 72 10.39 -6.11 1.81
N VAL A 73 9.76 -5.19 1.10
CA VAL A 73 8.47 -5.45 0.45
C VAL A 73 8.59 -6.58 -0.58
N MET A 74 9.60 -6.52 -1.43
CA MET A 74 9.80 -7.56 -2.47
C MET A 74 10.05 -8.92 -1.86
N GLU A 75 10.78 -8.98 -0.75
CA GLU A 75 11.00 -10.24 -0.05
C GLU A 75 9.68 -10.84 0.46
N ARG A 76 8.82 -10.01 1.04
CA ARG A 76 7.49 -10.46 1.52
C ARG A 76 6.62 -10.96 0.37
N LEU A 77 6.61 -10.23 -0.74
CA LEU A 77 5.82 -10.60 -1.92
C LEU A 77 6.27 -11.93 -2.52
N ARG A 78 7.58 -12.17 -2.59
CA ARG A 78 8.12 -13.41 -3.13
C ARG A 78 7.80 -14.62 -2.26
N ARG A 79 7.64 -14.41 -0.96
CA ARG A 79 7.32 -15.48 -0.02
C ARG A 79 5.85 -15.87 -0.01
N ASP A 80 4.96 -14.98 -0.46
CA ASP A 80 3.52 -15.20 -0.40
C ASP A 80 2.92 -15.25 -1.80
N PRO A 81 2.71 -16.47 -2.34
CA PRO A 81 2.15 -16.60 -3.69
C PRO A 81 0.69 -16.16 -3.78
N ALA A 82 -0.01 -15.95 -2.65
CA ALA A 82 -1.38 -15.49 -2.65
C ALA A 82 -1.50 -13.98 -2.93
N ILE A 83 -0.42 -13.21 -2.79
CA ILE A 83 -0.45 -11.78 -3.05
C ILE A 83 -0.11 -11.54 -4.52
N ASP A 84 -1.05 -10.88 -5.23
CA ASP A 84 -0.82 -10.46 -6.61
C ASP A 84 0.04 -9.21 -6.63
N TYR A 85 1.11 -9.22 -7.43
CA TYR A 85 1.91 -8.04 -7.70
C TYR A 85 2.42 -8.03 -9.14
N GLY A 86 2.80 -6.86 -9.62
CA GLY A 86 3.27 -6.74 -10.99
C GLY A 86 3.94 -5.42 -11.31
N SER A 87 4.41 -5.33 -12.55
CA SER A 87 5.21 -4.21 -13.04
C SER A 87 4.38 -3.02 -13.51
N GLY A 88 3.08 -3.17 -13.63
CA GLY A 88 2.22 -2.06 -14.03
C GLY A 88 0.81 -2.52 -14.39
N PRO A 89 -0.16 -1.56 -14.43
CA PRO A 89 -1.57 -1.91 -14.61
C PRO A 89 -1.88 -2.53 -15.97
N MET A 90 -1.05 -2.27 -16.97
CA MET A 90 -1.25 -2.81 -18.32
C MET A 90 -0.61 -4.19 -18.51
N ASN A 91 0.15 -4.68 -17.54
CA ASN A 91 0.92 -5.91 -17.64
C ASN A 91 0.33 -7.06 -16.82
N GLY A 92 -0.83 -6.81 -16.22
CA GLY A 92 -1.43 -7.76 -15.29
C GLY A 92 -0.58 -7.93 -14.03
N TRP A 93 -0.83 -9.01 -13.32
CA TRP A 93 -0.06 -9.32 -12.11
C TRP A 93 1.08 -10.27 -12.47
N ASP A 94 2.05 -9.72 -13.24
CA ASP A 94 3.14 -10.48 -13.86
C ASP A 94 4.26 -10.89 -12.91
N ARG A 95 4.17 -10.50 -11.64
CA ARG A 95 5.15 -10.78 -10.59
C ARG A 95 6.55 -10.26 -10.93
N ASP A 96 6.58 -9.13 -11.61
CA ASP A 96 7.81 -8.42 -12.01
C ASP A 96 7.77 -6.99 -11.48
N ILE A 97 8.88 -6.28 -11.59
CA ILE A 97 9.01 -4.87 -11.21
C ILE A 97 9.25 -4.02 -12.46
N ASN A 98 9.13 -2.71 -12.29
CA ASN A 98 9.49 -1.76 -13.34
C ASN A 98 10.67 -0.86 -12.87
N HIS A 99 11.20 -0.10 -13.79
CA HIS A 99 12.31 0.84 -13.52
C HIS A 99 11.96 2.25 -13.95
N LEU A 100 10.70 2.63 -13.81
CA LEU A 100 10.22 3.97 -14.14
C LEU A 100 10.97 5.01 -13.32
N GLY A 101 11.23 6.16 -13.91
CA GLY A 101 11.96 7.24 -13.27
C GLY A 101 13.43 6.94 -12.95
N GLY A 102 13.97 5.82 -13.44
CA GLY A 102 15.32 5.38 -13.16
C GLY A 102 15.49 4.63 -11.85
N GLY A 103 14.40 4.34 -11.15
CA GLY A 103 14.40 3.57 -9.92
C GLY A 103 13.78 2.19 -10.08
N ARG A 104 13.11 1.72 -9.04
CA ARG A 104 12.39 0.45 -9.03
C ARG A 104 10.96 0.71 -8.57
N GLY A 105 10.00 0.05 -9.20
CA GLY A 105 8.59 0.18 -8.85
C GLY A 105 7.87 -1.16 -8.89
N VAL A 106 6.81 -1.27 -8.09
CA VAL A 106 5.95 -2.46 -8.04
C VAL A 106 4.54 -2.05 -7.69
N TYR A 107 3.56 -2.74 -8.29
CA TYR A 107 2.15 -2.62 -7.97
C TYR A 107 1.73 -3.84 -7.18
N VAL A 108 1.01 -3.63 -6.08
CA VAL A 108 0.54 -4.71 -5.19
C VAL A 108 -0.97 -4.58 -5.05
N ARG A 109 -1.68 -5.69 -5.23
CA ARG A 109 -3.13 -5.73 -5.08
C ARG A 109 -3.49 -6.17 -3.66
N ASP A 110 -4.36 -5.40 -3.00
CA ASP A 110 -4.88 -5.78 -1.71
C ASP A 110 -6.19 -6.62 -1.81
N PRO A 111 -6.71 -7.17 -0.70
CA PRO A 111 -7.93 -7.98 -0.73
C PRO A 111 -9.18 -7.25 -1.24
N ASN A 112 -9.18 -5.91 -1.24
CA ASN A 112 -10.31 -5.10 -1.68
C ASN A 112 -10.19 -4.65 -3.15
N GLY A 113 -9.13 -5.06 -3.85
CA GLY A 113 -8.85 -4.62 -5.20
C GLY A 113 -8.13 -3.27 -5.27
N HIS A 114 -7.72 -2.70 -4.14
CA HIS A 114 -6.87 -1.51 -4.16
C HIS A 114 -5.50 -1.86 -4.73
N SER A 115 -4.90 -0.91 -5.42
CA SER A 115 -3.55 -1.02 -5.95
C SER A 115 -2.63 -0.12 -5.13
N TYR A 116 -1.64 -0.71 -4.50
CA TYR A 116 -0.56 0.02 -3.84
C TYR A 116 0.64 0.04 -4.76
N GLU A 117 1.08 1.21 -5.14
CA GLU A 117 2.27 1.40 -5.96
C GLU A 117 3.41 1.88 -5.07
N LEU A 118 4.54 1.17 -5.09
CA LEU A 118 5.72 1.53 -4.33
C LEU A 118 6.86 1.76 -5.30
N PHE A 119 7.58 2.86 -5.15
CA PHE A 119 8.70 3.17 -6.03
C PHE A 119 9.82 3.87 -5.28
N THR A 120 11.06 3.65 -5.75
CA THR A 120 12.26 4.28 -5.17
C THR A 120 12.62 5.59 -5.87
N ALA A 121 12.02 5.86 -7.02
CA ALA A 121 12.12 7.13 -7.74
C ALA A 121 10.75 7.44 -8.35
N VAL A 122 10.37 8.72 -8.37
CA VAL A 122 9.07 9.13 -8.89
C VAL A 122 8.97 8.73 -10.36
N PRO A 123 7.91 7.99 -10.75
CA PRO A 123 7.73 7.58 -12.13
C PRO A 123 7.49 8.77 -13.05
N GLN A 124 8.01 8.68 -14.27
CA GLN A 124 7.85 9.71 -15.29
C GLN A 124 7.47 9.08 -16.61
#